data_88e9d72e4c2b1ec5c1181a489fc14074
#
_entry.id   88e9d72e4c2b1ec5c1181a489fc14074
#
_cell.length_a   1.000
_cell.length_b   1.000
_cell.length_c   1.000
_cell.angle_alpha   90.00
_cell.angle_beta   90.00
_cell.angle_gamma   90.00
#
_symmetry.space_group_name_H-M   'P 1'
#
loop_
_entity.id
_entity.type
_entity.pdbx_description
1 polymer ?
#
loop_
_entity_poly.entity_id
_entity_poly.type
_entity_poly.pdbx_seq_one_letter_code
_entity_poly.pdbx_strand_id
1 'polypeptide(L)'
;YGDTKKIVYISSPTTKGISNIEEVYEIGDKRKWNWECHHCETYIPIQWKVEREDGTFGGIKWELNNNNELIESSVHYECQNCKGRIDYKQKYELNLTGEWIPTAKPEKPQYRSYLFNALCNPPGFDSWVSLVHQFLKACPPNETVDIGLLKTFTNTQLGELWEDRGTSPRATSLMNNVRSYPIGVVPDKTCENDDTGKIALISLACDLG
;
A
#
# COMPACT_ATOMS: atom_id res chain seq x y z
N TYR A 1 22.41 21.82 -27.25
CA TYR A 1 21.11 21.39 -26.62
C TYR A 1 21.28 20.86 -25.19
N GLY A 2 22.42 21.08 -24.48
CA GLY A 2 22.72 20.40 -23.22
C GLY A 2 21.87 20.84 -22.01
N ASP A 3 21.78 22.11 -21.74
CA ASP A 3 21.31 22.60 -20.42
C ASP A 3 19.82 22.96 -20.34
N THR A 4 19.09 22.96 -21.47
CA THR A 4 17.67 23.33 -21.52
C THR A 4 16.70 22.15 -21.71
N LYS A 5 17.23 20.93 -21.89
CA LYS A 5 16.40 19.74 -22.11
C LYS A 5 15.76 19.30 -20.81
N LYS A 6 14.41 19.25 -20.80
CA LYS A 6 13.61 18.61 -19.73
C LYS A 6 13.01 17.32 -20.25
N ILE A 7 13.14 16.23 -19.51
CA ILE A 7 12.52 14.94 -19.79
C ILE A 7 11.58 14.65 -18.63
N VAL A 8 10.34 14.30 -18.92
CA VAL A 8 9.32 13.97 -17.93
C VAL A 8 8.80 12.58 -18.23
N TYR A 9 8.78 11.72 -17.23
CA TYR A 9 8.19 10.39 -17.29
C TYR A 9 6.92 10.41 -16.44
N ILE A 10 5.80 9.96 -17.01
CA ILE A 10 4.51 9.89 -16.32
C ILE A 10 3.95 8.49 -16.55
N SER A 11 3.65 7.79 -15.47
CA SER A 11 3.04 6.46 -15.52
C SER A 11 2.43 6.12 -14.15
N SER A 12 1.39 5.28 -14.16
CA SER A 12 1.00 4.54 -12.96
C SER A 12 2.01 3.41 -12.73
N PRO A 13 2.41 3.15 -11.48
CA PRO A 13 3.27 2.03 -11.17
C PRO A 13 2.54 0.69 -11.36
N THR A 14 3.29 -0.39 -11.40
CA THR A 14 2.78 -1.75 -11.45
C THR A 14 3.28 -2.57 -10.26
N THR A 15 3.83 -3.74 -10.48
CA THR A 15 4.41 -4.57 -9.43
C THR A 15 5.83 -4.11 -9.12
N LYS A 16 6.18 -4.10 -7.85
CA LYS A 16 7.53 -3.77 -7.36
C LYS A 16 8.59 -4.66 -8.00
N GLY A 17 9.71 -4.07 -8.38
CA GLY A 17 10.83 -4.75 -9.02
C GLY A 17 10.70 -4.97 -10.52
N ILE A 18 9.50 -4.76 -11.12
CA ILE A 18 9.30 -4.87 -12.58
C ILE A 18 8.64 -3.62 -13.19
N SER A 19 8.38 -2.62 -12.40
CA SER A 19 7.73 -1.38 -12.85
C SER A 19 8.76 -0.39 -13.40
N ASN A 20 8.71 -0.08 -14.68
CA ASN A 20 9.68 0.85 -15.32
C ASN A 20 9.71 2.25 -14.65
N ILE A 21 8.57 2.71 -14.12
CA ILE A 21 8.52 4.02 -13.45
C ILE A 21 9.18 3.98 -12.07
N GLU A 22 9.31 2.81 -11.46
CA GLU A 22 9.98 2.63 -10.16
C GLU A 22 11.44 3.06 -10.23
N GLU A 23 12.21 2.59 -11.22
CA GLU A 23 13.61 2.97 -11.38
C GLU A 23 13.79 4.48 -11.52
N VAL A 24 12.93 5.11 -12.32
CA VAL A 24 12.98 6.58 -12.53
C VAL A 24 12.56 7.34 -11.27
N TYR A 25 11.62 6.81 -10.49
CA TYR A 25 11.19 7.42 -9.24
C TYR A 25 12.28 7.31 -8.16
N GLU A 26 12.95 6.15 -8.08
CA GLU A 26 13.97 5.86 -7.07
C GLU A 26 15.21 6.76 -7.16
N ILE A 27 15.63 7.16 -8.38
CA ILE A 27 16.77 8.06 -8.58
C ILE A 27 16.51 9.54 -8.25
N GLY A 28 15.23 9.91 -8.08
CA GLY A 28 14.78 11.25 -7.75
C GLY A 28 14.73 11.54 -6.24
N ASP A 29 14.19 12.69 -5.88
CA ASP A 29 14.05 13.15 -4.49
C ASP A 29 12.75 12.69 -3.81
N LYS A 30 11.96 11.84 -4.45
CA LYS A 30 10.76 11.13 -3.90
C LYS A 30 9.78 12.05 -3.19
N ARG A 31 9.41 13.15 -3.85
CA ARG A 31 8.49 14.13 -3.27
C ARG A 31 7.11 13.56 -3.08
N LYS A 32 6.56 13.83 -1.89
CA LYS A 32 5.16 13.57 -1.56
C LYS A 32 4.41 14.88 -1.45
N TRP A 33 3.13 14.88 -1.83
CA TRP A 33 2.24 16.00 -1.60
C TRP A 33 1.84 16.05 -0.14
N ASN A 34 2.07 17.18 0.52
CA ASN A 34 1.78 17.38 1.93
C ASN A 34 0.77 18.50 2.11
N TRP A 35 -0.12 18.34 3.09
CA TRP A 35 -0.99 19.38 3.58
C TRP A 35 -0.51 19.88 4.91
N GLU A 36 -0.63 21.16 5.15
CA GLU A 36 -0.51 21.73 6.48
C GLU A 36 -1.80 21.45 7.26
N CYS A 37 -1.73 20.63 8.29
CA CYS A 37 -2.88 20.27 9.09
C CYS A 37 -3.39 21.48 9.89
N HIS A 38 -4.61 21.89 9.68
CA HIS A 38 -5.21 23.05 10.35
C HIS A 38 -5.47 22.86 11.86
N HIS A 39 -5.26 21.64 12.41
CA HIS A 39 -5.35 21.38 13.85
C HIS A 39 -4.01 21.45 14.56
N CYS A 40 -2.92 21.07 13.92
CA CYS A 40 -1.60 20.99 14.56
C CYS A 40 -0.49 21.68 13.75
N GLU A 41 -0.83 22.36 12.66
CA GLU A 41 0.07 23.16 11.82
C GLU A 41 1.30 22.37 11.32
N THR A 42 1.21 21.04 11.31
CA THR A 42 2.28 20.17 10.82
C THR A 42 1.99 19.76 9.39
N TYR A 43 3.00 19.79 8.53
CA TYR A 43 2.94 19.23 7.18
C TYR A 43 2.88 17.72 7.23
N ILE A 44 1.83 17.15 6.67
CA ILE A 44 1.56 15.72 6.66
C ILE A 44 1.47 15.20 5.22
N PRO A 45 2.22 14.14 4.85
CA PRO A 45 2.07 13.51 3.54
C PRO A 45 0.72 12.81 3.45
N ILE A 46 -0.02 13.08 2.37
CA ILE A 46 -1.35 12.52 2.20
C ILE A 46 -1.27 11.10 1.67
N GLN A 47 -1.71 10.15 2.48
CA GLN A 47 -1.65 8.71 2.23
C GLN A 47 -2.97 8.05 2.63
N TRP A 48 -3.30 6.92 1.99
CA TRP A 48 -4.51 6.16 2.29
C TRP A 48 -4.57 5.67 3.73
N LYS A 49 -3.46 5.13 4.21
CA LYS A 49 -3.30 4.58 5.56
C LYS A 49 -1.88 4.80 6.05
N VAL A 50 -1.72 5.33 7.23
CA VAL A 50 -0.42 5.56 7.87
C VAL A 50 -0.44 4.99 9.27
N GLU A 51 0.50 4.11 9.59
CA GLU A 51 0.69 3.60 10.94
C GLU A 51 1.39 4.65 11.80
N ARG A 52 0.89 4.84 13.01
CA ARG A 52 1.47 5.73 14.02
C ARG A 52 2.34 4.93 14.99
N GLU A 53 3.17 5.62 15.75
CA GLU A 53 4.03 5.03 16.78
C GLU A 53 3.23 4.26 17.86
N ASP A 54 1.99 4.66 18.13
CA ASP A 54 1.09 4.02 19.09
C ASP A 54 0.36 2.78 18.51
N GLY A 55 0.70 2.34 17.29
CA GLY A 55 0.06 1.23 16.59
C GLY A 55 -1.32 1.54 16.02
N THR A 56 -1.84 2.76 16.20
CA THR A 56 -3.07 3.20 15.53
C THR A 56 -2.79 3.67 14.10
N PHE A 57 -3.85 3.89 13.32
CA PHE A 57 -3.69 4.32 11.93
C PHE A 57 -4.33 5.68 11.71
N GLY A 58 -3.65 6.56 10.96
CA GLY A 58 -4.18 7.75 10.33
C GLY A 58 -4.54 7.51 8.87
N GLY A 59 -4.97 8.56 8.16
CA GLY A 59 -5.38 8.49 6.77
C GLY A 59 -6.89 8.50 6.60
N ILE A 60 -7.41 7.88 5.54
CA ILE A 60 -8.85 7.81 5.29
C ILE A 60 -9.54 6.92 6.32
N LYS A 61 -10.65 7.43 6.85
CA LYS A 61 -11.51 6.74 7.83
C LYS A 61 -12.95 6.70 7.31
N TRP A 62 -13.66 5.65 7.67
CA TRP A 62 -15.08 5.46 7.37
C TRP A 62 -15.71 4.50 8.37
N GLU A 63 -17.03 4.52 8.42
CA GLU A 63 -17.84 3.60 9.21
C GLU A 63 -18.80 2.83 8.31
N LEU A 64 -19.16 1.63 8.74
CA LEU A 64 -20.14 0.79 8.08
C LEU A 64 -21.39 0.67 8.98
N ASN A 65 -22.54 0.57 8.37
CA ASN A 65 -23.77 0.27 9.09
C ASN A 65 -23.89 -1.24 9.45
N ASN A 66 -24.95 -1.62 10.13
CA ASN A 66 -25.18 -3.02 10.52
C ASN A 66 -25.31 -3.99 9.33
N ASN A 67 -25.56 -3.48 8.13
CA ASN A 67 -25.63 -4.26 6.89
C ASN A 67 -24.30 -4.29 6.12
N ASN A 68 -23.20 -3.80 6.72
CA ASN A 68 -21.89 -3.65 6.08
C ASN A 68 -21.87 -2.66 4.90
N GLU A 69 -22.82 -1.71 4.84
CA GLU A 69 -22.85 -0.66 3.83
C GLU A 69 -22.13 0.60 4.34
N LEU A 70 -21.47 1.32 3.46
CA LEU A 70 -20.74 2.55 3.79
C LEU A 70 -21.71 3.65 4.28
N ILE A 71 -21.41 4.22 5.44
CA ILE A 71 -22.02 5.46 5.90
C ILE A 71 -21.22 6.61 5.28
N GLU A 72 -21.67 7.11 4.12
CA GLU A 72 -20.92 8.08 3.32
C GLU A 72 -20.54 9.35 4.10
N SER A 73 -21.41 9.82 5.00
CA SER A 73 -21.15 10.99 5.86
C SER A 73 -20.05 10.78 6.89
N SER A 74 -19.65 9.53 7.15
CA SER A 74 -18.57 9.19 8.07
C SER A 74 -17.19 9.35 7.43
N VAL A 75 -17.10 9.35 6.09
CA VAL A 75 -15.83 9.39 5.37
C VAL A 75 -15.10 10.70 5.63
N HIS A 76 -13.92 10.60 6.17
CA HIS A 76 -13.05 11.75 6.46
C HIS A 76 -11.57 11.33 6.43
N TYR A 77 -10.69 12.30 6.43
CA TYR A 77 -9.26 12.06 6.63
C TYR A 77 -8.89 12.35 8.10
N GLU A 78 -8.13 11.47 8.71
CA GLU A 78 -7.62 11.65 10.06
C GLU A 78 -6.13 11.95 10.02
N CYS A 79 -5.73 13.09 10.58
CA CYS A 79 -4.33 13.50 10.65
C CYS A 79 -3.49 12.44 11.37
N GLN A 80 -2.40 12.00 10.73
CA GLN A 80 -1.51 11.01 11.33
C GLN A 80 -0.74 11.54 12.55
N ASN A 81 -0.62 12.87 12.72
CA ASN A 81 0.08 13.47 13.84
C ASN A 81 -0.84 13.72 15.04
N CYS A 82 -1.90 14.51 14.87
CA CYS A 82 -2.76 14.97 15.99
C CYS A 82 -4.10 14.24 16.10
N LYS A 83 -4.42 13.29 15.19
CA LYS A 83 -5.71 12.60 15.09
C LYS A 83 -6.89 13.54 14.77
N GLY A 84 -6.63 14.80 14.44
CA GLY A 84 -7.65 15.77 14.04
C GLY A 84 -8.38 15.32 12.78
N ARG A 85 -9.71 15.48 12.80
CA ARG A 85 -10.57 15.15 11.66
C ARG A 85 -10.50 16.24 10.60
N ILE A 86 -10.29 15.84 9.36
CA ILE A 86 -10.31 16.71 8.18
C ILE A 86 -11.45 16.24 7.28
N ASP A 87 -12.44 17.09 7.08
CA ASP A 87 -13.57 16.78 6.21
C ASP A 87 -13.25 17.05 4.74
N TYR A 88 -13.94 16.34 3.83
CA TYR A 88 -13.74 16.49 2.37
C TYR A 88 -13.88 17.93 1.89
N LYS A 89 -14.71 18.76 2.54
CA LYS A 89 -14.91 20.17 2.19
C LYS A 89 -13.64 21.01 2.33
N GLN A 90 -12.75 20.64 3.25
CA GLN A 90 -11.49 21.35 3.55
C GLN A 90 -10.37 20.99 2.56
N LYS A 91 -10.55 19.90 1.79
CA LYS A 91 -9.58 19.40 0.82
C LYS A 91 -9.13 20.47 -0.19
N TYR A 92 -10.06 21.30 -0.66
CA TYR A 92 -9.73 22.33 -1.63
C TYR A 92 -8.75 23.37 -1.07
N GLU A 93 -9.04 23.89 0.11
CA GLU A 93 -8.18 24.87 0.80
C GLU A 93 -6.82 24.27 1.14
N LEU A 94 -6.78 23.04 1.66
CA LEU A 94 -5.55 22.33 1.95
C LEU A 94 -4.69 22.06 0.71
N ASN A 95 -5.32 21.80 -0.43
CA ASN A 95 -4.60 21.68 -1.69
C ASN A 95 -4.02 23.01 -2.18
N LEU A 96 -4.65 24.16 -1.89
CA LEU A 96 -4.10 25.47 -2.28
C LEU A 96 -2.84 25.83 -1.50
N THR A 97 -2.73 25.35 -0.26
CA THR A 97 -1.56 25.58 0.62
C THR A 97 -0.62 24.39 0.69
N GLY A 98 -0.91 23.33 -0.06
CA GLY A 98 -0.10 22.13 -0.07
C GLY A 98 1.29 22.33 -0.69
N GLU A 99 2.22 21.50 -0.27
CA GLU A 99 3.62 21.56 -0.72
C GLU A 99 4.18 20.19 -1.11
N TRP A 100 5.06 20.20 -2.12
CA TRP A 100 5.87 19.04 -2.49
C TRP A 100 7.13 18.98 -1.62
N ILE A 101 7.15 18.06 -0.66
CA ILE A 101 8.26 17.88 0.26
C ILE A 101 9.11 16.68 -0.15
N PRO A 102 10.43 16.84 -0.39
CA PRO A 102 11.32 15.75 -0.73
C PRO A 102 11.50 14.82 0.49
N THR A 103 11.53 13.51 0.24
CA THR A 103 11.74 12.49 1.28
C THR A 103 13.05 11.74 1.14
N ALA A 104 13.80 11.99 0.05
CA ALA A 104 15.08 11.35 -0.21
C ALA A 104 16.06 12.32 -0.87
N LYS A 105 17.34 11.98 -0.81
CA LYS A 105 18.39 12.67 -1.57
C LYS A 105 18.43 12.08 -2.98
N PRO A 106 18.32 12.92 -4.04
CA PRO A 106 18.37 12.44 -5.41
C PRO A 106 19.79 12.03 -5.81
N GLU A 107 19.93 11.10 -6.77
CA GLU A 107 21.24 10.74 -7.31
C GLU A 107 21.95 11.93 -7.95
N LYS A 108 21.19 12.81 -8.63
CA LYS A 108 21.70 14.07 -9.18
C LYS A 108 20.82 15.23 -8.73
N PRO A 109 21.40 16.41 -8.44
CA PRO A 109 20.64 17.55 -7.88
C PRO A 109 19.43 18.00 -8.70
N GLN A 110 19.43 17.75 -10.01
CA GLN A 110 18.34 18.11 -10.93
C GLN A 110 17.22 17.07 -11.02
N TYR A 111 17.39 15.86 -10.48
CA TYR A 111 16.39 14.79 -10.56
C TYR A 111 15.29 15.02 -9.53
N ARG A 112 14.07 15.10 -10.02
CA ARG A 112 12.87 15.27 -9.21
C ARG A 112 11.91 14.11 -9.50
N SER A 113 11.40 13.49 -8.47
CA SER A 113 10.33 12.50 -8.59
C SER A 113 9.16 12.84 -7.67
N TYR A 114 7.96 12.55 -8.13
CA TYR A 114 6.72 12.95 -7.48
C TYR A 114 5.78 11.76 -7.38
N LEU A 115 5.21 11.54 -6.20
CA LEU A 115 4.10 10.61 -6.02
C LEU A 115 2.85 11.40 -5.72
N PHE A 116 1.86 11.27 -6.59
CA PHE A 116 0.56 11.91 -6.46
C PHE A 116 -0.52 10.84 -6.45
N ASN A 117 -1.42 10.88 -5.47
CA ASN A 117 -2.52 9.94 -5.32
C ASN A 117 -3.88 10.63 -5.46
N ALA A 118 -4.92 9.83 -5.68
CA ALA A 118 -6.27 10.33 -5.91
C ALA A 118 -6.89 11.05 -4.70
N LEU A 119 -6.34 10.88 -3.50
CA LEU A 119 -6.81 11.62 -2.33
C LEU A 119 -6.68 13.14 -2.50
N CYS A 120 -5.66 13.57 -3.27
CA CYS A 120 -5.36 14.97 -3.55
C CYS A 120 -5.98 15.50 -4.84
N ASN A 121 -6.74 14.68 -5.59
CA ASN A 121 -7.37 15.11 -6.84
C ASN A 121 -8.21 16.39 -6.67
N PRO A 122 -8.17 17.32 -7.63
CA PRO A 122 -9.02 18.50 -7.56
C PRO A 122 -10.51 18.15 -7.61
N PRO A 123 -11.40 19.10 -7.23
CA PRO A 123 -12.85 18.90 -7.36
C PRO A 123 -13.26 18.53 -8.80
N GLY A 124 -14.22 17.62 -8.94
CA GLY A 124 -14.68 17.10 -10.24
C GLY A 124 -14.07 15.75 -10.64
N PHE A 125 -13.04 15.29 -9.92
CA PHE A 125 -12.52 13.92 -9.98
C PHE A 125 -13.11 13.06 -8.86
N ASP A 126 -12.55 11.85 -8.63
CA ASP A 126 -13.01 10.96 -7.59
C ASP A 126 -13.07 11.63 -6.20
N SER A 127 -14.21 11.50 -5.54
CA SER A 127 -14.38 11.90 -4.15
C SER A 127 -13.77 10.85 -3.20
N TRP A 128 -13.53 11.22 -1.95
CA TRP A 128 -13.10 10.23 -0.96
C TRP A 128 -14.13 9.13 -0.75
N VAL A 129 -15.42 9.44 -0.84
CA VAL A 129 -16.50 8.45 -0.80
C VAL A 129 -16.38 7.46 -1.97
N SER A 130 -16.16 7.96 -3.20
CA SER A 130 -15.93 7.12 -4.38
C SER A 130 -14.73 6.20 -4.19
N LEU A 131 -13.62 6.72 -3.67
CA LEU A 131 -12.41 5.93 -3.41
C LEU A 131 -12.66 4.84 -2.35
N VAL A 132 -13.42 5.14 -1.29
CA VAL A 132 -13.79 4.15 -0.28
C VAL A 132 -14.69 3.06 -0.87
N HIS A 133 -15.66 3.42 -1.72
CA HIS A 133 -16.47 2.42 -2.44
C HIS A 133 -15.62 1.51 -3.33
N GLN A 134 -14.65 2.06 -4.07
CA GLN A 134 -13.71 1.27 -4.87
C GLN A 134 -12.88 0.32 -4.00
N PHE A 135 -12.40 0.80 -2.86
CA PHE A 135 -11.66 -0.01 -1.91
C PHE A 135 -12.52 -1.13 -1.30
N LEU A 136 -13.75 -0.83 -0.87
CA LEU A 136 -14.68 -1.82 -0.31
C LEU A 136 -15.12 -2.86 -1.33
N LYS A 137 -15.17 -2.50 -2.62
CA LYS A 137 -15.38 -3.48 -3.70
C LYS A 137 -14.23 -4.48 -3.83
N ALA A 138 -12.99 -4.02 -3.60
CA ALA A 138 -11.81 -4.89 -3.61
C ALA A 138 -11.65 -5.68 -2.29
N CYS A 139 -12.02 -5.06 -1.17
CA CYS A 139 -11.91 -5.61 0.17
C CYS A 139 -13.27 -5.55 0.89
N PRO A 140 -14.27 -6.36 0.47
CA PRO A 140 -15.57 -6.34 1.11
C PRO A 140 -15.47 -6.88 2.55
N PRO A 141 -16.24 -6.30 3.49
CA PRO A 141 -16.25 -6.77 4.86
C PRO A 141 -16.80 -8.20 4.92
N ASN A 142 -16.12 -9.07 5.65
CA ASN A 142 -16.47 -10.49 5.86
C ASN A 142 -16.42 -11.40 4.60
N GLU A 143 -15.85 -10.95 3.52
CA GLU A 143 -15.67 -11.73 2.30
C GLU A 143 -14.18 -11.83 1.91
N THR A 144 -13.88 -12.62 0.89
CA THR A 144 -12.53 -12.76 0.37
C THR A 144 -12.12 -11.51 -0.42
N VAL A 145 -10.90 -11.06 -0.19
CA VAL A 145 -10.32 -9.92 -0.90
C VAL A 145 -10.11 -10.26 -2.38
N ASP A 146 -10.58 -9.40 -3.28
CA ASP A 146 -10.23 -9.46 -4.70
C ASP A 146 -8.86 -8.81 -4.91
N ILE A 147 -7.84 -9.64 -5.02
CA ILE A 147 -6.45 -9.20 -5.20
C ILE A 147 -6.26 -8.39 -6.48
N GLY A 148 -6.98 -8.72 -7.56
CA GLY A 148 -6.90 -8.00 -8.83
C GLY A 148 -7.43 -6.58 -8.72
N LEU A 149 -8.59 -6.39 -8.10
CA LEU A 149 -9.16 -5.07 -7.83
C LEU A 149 -8.31 -4.27 -6.84
N LEU A 150 -7.79 -4.92 -5.78
CA LEU A 150 -6.94 -4.25 -4.80
C LEU A 150 -5.63 -3.79 -5.42
N LYS A 151 -4.99 -4.62 -6.25
CA LYS A 151 -3.80 -4.25 -7.03
C LYS A 151 -4.08 -3.05 -7.93
N THR A 152 -5.20 -3.08 -8.65
CA THR A 152 -5.62 -1.97 -9.52
C THR A 152 -5.81 -0.69 -8.70
N PHE A 153 -6.53 -0.75 -7.58
CA PHE A 153 -6.74 0.39 -6.68
C PHE A 153 -5.41 0.96 -6.17
N THR A 154 -4.51 0.11 -5.70
CA THR A 154 -3.18 0.52 -5.19
C THR A 154 -2.38 1.22 -6.27
N ASN A 155 -2.28 0.63 -7.46
CA ASN A 155 -1.46 1.17 -8.54
C ASN A 155 -2.06 2.44 -9.17
N THR A 156 -3.39 2.50 -9.36
CA THR A 156 -4.03 3.59 -10.11
C THR A 156 -4.55 4.72 -9.23
N GLN A 157 -5.10 4.42 -8.06
CA GLN A 157 -5.66 5.43 -7.17
C GLN A 157 -4.62 5.93 -6.16
N LEU A 158 -3.79 5.06 -5.63
CA LEU A 158 -2.78 5.45 -4.64
C LEU A 158 -1.44 5.81 -5.29
N GLY A 159 -1.20 5.40 -6.55
CA GLY A 159 0.08 5.59 -7.22
C GLY A 159 1.22 4.79 -6.56
N GLU A 160 0.90 3.74 -5.83
CA GLU A 160 1.84 2.92 -5.08
C GLU A 160 2.15 1.62 -5.84
N LEU A 161 3.38 1.13 -5.66
CA LEU A 161 3.80 -0.16 -6.19
C LEU A 161 3.05 -1.30 -5.50
N TRP A 162 2.53 -2.23 -6.28
CA TRP A 162 1.99 -3.46 -5.73
C TRP A 162 3.13 -4.40 -5.30
N GLU A 163 3.11 -4.81 -4.05
CA GLU A 163 3.97 -5.87 -3.56
C GLU A 163 3.20 -7.20 -3.63
N ASP A 164 3.64 -8.09 -4.51
CA ASP A 164 3.17 -9.48 -4.47
C ASP A 164 3.71 -10.08 -3.17
N ARG A 165 2.91 -10.00 -2.13
CA ARG A 165 3.11 -10.82 -0.95
C ARG A 165 2.77 -12.23 -1.39
N GLY A 166 3.76 -12.94 -1.93
CA GLY A 166 3.63 -14.34 -2.31
C GLY A 166 2.97 -15.09 -1.15
N THR A 167 2.29 -16.17 -1.45
CA THR A 167 1.75 -17.13 -0.49
C THR A 167 2.88 -17.82 0.31
N SER A 168 3.94 -17.09 0.64
CA SER A 168 4.96 -17.58 1.55
C SER A 168 4.30 -17.92 2.87
N PRO A 169 4.27 -19.16 3.28
CA PRO A 169 3.70 -19.54 4.55
C PRO A 169 4.38 -18.70 5.64
N ARG A 170 3.62 -18.20 6.59
CA ARG A 170 4.20 -17.44 7.71
C ARG A 170 5.29 -18.27 8.35
N ALA A 171 6.42 -17.66 8.72
CA ALA A 171 7.53 -18.35 9.36
C ALA A 171 7.06 -19.20 10.55
N THR A 172 6.09 -18.71 11.34
CA THR A 172 5.43 -19.44 12.42
C THR A 172 4.71 -20.71 11.93
N SER A 173 4.06 -20.67 10.76
CA SER A 173 3.40 -21.84 10.17
C SER A 173 4.42 -22.87 9.68
N LEU A 174 5.53 -22.41 9.11
CA LEU A 174 6.63 -23.28 8.72
C LEU A 174 7.30 -23.90 9.94
N MET A 175 7.58 -23.10 10.98
CA MET A 175 8.19 -23.58 12.22
C MET A 175 7.32 -24.63 12.95
N ASN A 176 6.00 -24.45 12.95
CA ASN A 176 5.06 -25.42 13.52
C ASN A 176 5.05 -26.77 12.78
N ASN A 177 5.48 -26.77 11.51
CA ASN A 177 5.55 -27.98 10.68
C ASN A 177 6.96 -28.60 10.64
N VAL A 178 7.94 -27.97 11.29
CA VAL A 178 9.29 -28.55 11.42
C VAL A 178 9.22 -29.82 12.27
N ARG A 179 9.73 -30.89 11.72
CA ARG A 179 9.87 -32.20 12.41
C ARG A 179 11.34 -32.51 12.63
N SER A 180 11.65 -33.10 13.78
CA SER A 180 13.01 -33.50 14.09
C SER A 180 13.21 -34.93 13.61
N TYR A 181 13.97 -35.09 12.53
CA TYR A 181 14.47 -36.40 12.06
C TYR A 181 15.88 -36.23 11.51
N PRO A 182 16.71 -37.32 11.49
CA PRO A 182 18.08 -37.25 11.02
C PRO A 182 18.18 -36.85 9.57
N ILE A 183 19.18 -36.03 9.20
CA ILE A 183 19.45 -35.63 7.81
C ILE A 183 19.68 -36.89 6.96
N GLY A 184 19.01 -36.96 5.81
CA GLY A 184 19.10 -38.07 4.87
C GLY A 184 18.18 -39.24 5.19
N VAL A 185 17.39 -39.16 6.25
CA VAL A 185 16.40 -40.18 6.61
C VAL A 185 15.01 -39.62 6.32
N VAL A 186 14.26 -40.27 5.44
CA VAL A 186 12.86 -39.94 5.17
C VAL A 186 11.98 -40.72 6.14
N PRO A 187 11.17 -40.05 6.99
CA PRO A 187 10.30 -40.78 7.90
C PRO A 187 9.21 -41.54 7.14
N ASP A 188 8.86 -42.71 7.57
CA ASP A 188 7.79 -43.50 6.96
C ASP A 188 6.39 -42.89 7.14
N LYS A 189 6.22 -42.00 8.14
CA LYS A 189 4.95 -41.32 8.44
C LYS A 189 5.17 -39.81 8.64
N THR A 190 4.24 -39.01 8.18
CA THR A 190 4.29 -37.54 8.33
C THR A 190 3.76 -37.06 9.68
N CYS A 191 2.88 -37.84 10.32
CA CYS A 191 2.31 -37.56 11.65
C CYS A 191 2.11 -38.87 12.41
N GLU A 192 2.07 -38.80 13.75
CA GLU A 192 1.86 -39.96 14.62
C GLU A 192 0.50 -40.65 14.41
N ASN A 193 -0.50 -39.93 13.85
CA ASN A 193 -1.85 -40.44 13.62
C ASN A 193 -2.17 -40.65 12.14
N ASP A 194 -1.14 -40.68 11.26
CA ASP A 194 -1.36 -40.88 9.84
C ASP A 194 -1.20 -42.36 9.49
N ASP A 195 -2.32 -43.05 9.38
CA ASP A 195 -2.40 -44.46 8.97
C ASP A 195 -2.47 -44.63 7.44
N THR A 196 -2.34 -43.56 6.66
CA THR A 196 -2.59 -43.55 5.22
C THR A 196 -1.46 -44.07 4.36
N GLY A 197 -0.31 -44.41 4.94
CA GLY A 197 0.73 -45.14 4.21
C GLY A 197 2.12 -44.50 4.30
N LYS A 198 3.07 -45.14 3.60
CA LYS A 198 4.45 -44.69 3.51
C LYS A 198 4.58 -43.54 2.53
N ILE A 199 5.55 -42.64 2.78
CA ILE A 199 5.89 -41.59 1.84
C ILE A 199 6.49 -42.25 0.58
N ALA A 200 5.77 -42.15 -0.54
CA ALA A 200 6.17 -42.75 -1.80
C ALA A 200 7.01 -41.80 -2.68
N LEU A 201 6.85 -40.50 -2.50
CA LEU A 201 7.57 -39.49 -3.32
C LEU A 201 7.83 -38.22 -2.50
N ILE A 202 9.06 -37.73 -2.57
CA ILE A 202 9.43 -36.39 -2.08
C ILE A 202 10.02 -35.62 -3.25
N SER A 203 9.45 -34.45 -3.58
CA SER A 203 10.04 -33.51 -4.52
C SER A 203 10.54 -32.27 -3.78
N LEU A 204 11.77 -31.88 -4.02
CA LEU A 204 12.35 -30.63 -3.53
C LEU A 204 12.53 -29.69 -4.72
N ALA A 205 11.84 -28.56 -4.69
CA ALA A 205 12.07 -27.47 -5.61
C ALA A 205 12.74 -26.33 -4.85
N CYS A 206 13.93 -25.93 -5.28
CA CYS A 206 14.63 -24.77 -4.77
C CYS A 206 14.69 -23.74 -5.89
N ASP A 207 13.99 -22.63 -5.73
CA ASP A 207 14.11 -21.48 -6.63
C ASP A 207 15.24 -20.62 -6.07
N LEU A 208 16.35 -20.55 -6.79
CA LEU A 208 17.46 -19.66 -6.50
C LEU A 208 17.21 -18.36 -7.27
N GLY A 209 16.32 -17.49 -6.71
CA GLY A 209 16.11 -16.14 -7.23
C GLY A 209 17.28 -15.19 -6.94
#